data_655dc8a992097a44bcfe47d6bd98e774
#
_entry.id   655dc8a992097a44bcfe47d6bd98e774
#
_cell.length_a   1.000
_cell.length_b   1.000
_cell.length_c   1.000
_cell.angle_alpha   90.00
_cell.angle_beta   90.00
_cell.angle_gamma   90.00
#
_symmetry.space_group_name_H-M   'P 1'
#
loop_
_entity.id
_entity.type
_entity.pdbx_description
1 polymer ?
#
loop_
_entity_poly.entity_id
_entity_poly.type
_entity_poly.pdbx_seq_one_letter_code
_entity_poly.pdbx_strand_id
1 'polypeptide(L)'
;MIGSPMGILFADESGDPNSIRIAEIVTETNADFGTAINDIVSAHPECSETTMEYDYEDGQTWASYWPEVLAVFAVQNNLNNDGDVVVIDEGKKRLIQDTFWAMHEISAEVEEVTATPEPTEDEPDPEPATEYILHIAVSSKSVDALADLYRFTQDQRDILHQLLSEEMRPSLLALCGGIAVTDGVLCWPLPGHTYISCHFGEVDAFGNAGHRGTDIPAPEGTPILAAHSGTVLVSGWNDSYGNQVLLDNGAGLSTRYAHMTQTAVTAGEAVTAGQIIGYVGSTGDSTGNHLHFEVMQNGVRMNPLELVFAQ
;
A
#
# COMPACT_ATOMS: atom_id res chain seq x y z
N MET A 1 -38.56 -9.36 -6.51
CA MET A 1 -37.70 -8.75 -5.48
C MET A 1 -36.31 -9.17 -5.83
N ILE A 2 -35.50 -8.27 -6.33
CA ILE A 2 -34.07 -8.50 -6.58
C ILE A 2 -33.46 -8.67 -5.20
N GLY A 3 -32.88 -9.83 -4.90
CA GLY A 3 -32.18 -10.07 -3.64
C GLY A 3 -31.11 -9.00 -3.46
N SER A 4 -30.89 -8.55 -2.22
CA SER A 4 -29.86 -7.54 -1.93
C SER A 4 -28.52 -8.05 -2.45
N PRO A 5 -27.80 -7.29 -3.28
CA PRO A 5 -26.46 -7.69 -3.76
C PRO A 5 -25.45 -7.88 -2.62
N MET A 6 -25.80 -7.45 -1.41
CA MET A 6 -24.99 -7.55 -0.20
C MET A 6 -24.90 -8.96 0.40
N GLY A 7 -25.80 -9.89 0.04
CA GLY A 7 -25.74 -11.26 0.60
C GLY A 7 -24.48 -12.04 0.24
N ILE A 8 -23.74 -11.56 -0.75
CA ILE A 8 -22.53 -12.18 -1.30
C ILE A 8 -21.28 -11.83 -0.49
N LEU A 9 -21.27 -10.62 0.06
CA LEU A 9 -20.07 -10.03 0.66
C LEU A 9 -19.94 -10.32 2.16
N PHE A 10 -21.00 -10.89 2.77
CA PHE A 10 -21.03 -11.21 4.22
C PHE A 10 -20.70 -12.68 4.55
N ALA A 11 -20.16 -13.45 3.60
CA ALA A 11 -19.78 -14.84 3.83
C ALA A 11 -18.63 -15.03 4.84
N ASP A 12 -17.97 -13.96 5.23
CA ASP A 12 -16.87 -13.98 6.22
C ASP A 12 -17.33 -14.43 7.62
N GLU A 13 -18.63 -14.35 7.90
CA GLU A 13 -19.25 -14.81 9.15
C GLU A 13 -19.81 -16.26 9.07
N SER A 14 -19.63 -16.96 7.92
CA SER A 14 -20.23 -18.28 7.70
C SER A 14 -19.70 -19.36 8.65
N GLY A 15 -18.52 -19.15 9.25
CA GLY A 15 -17.84 -20.16 10.04
C GLY A 15 -17.34 -21.37 9.22
N ASP A 16 -17.36 -21.30 7.88
CA ASP A 16 -16.79 -22.33 7.00
C ASP A 16 -15.26 -22.28 7.11
N PRO A 17 -14.61 -23.40 7.52
CA PRO A 17 -13.16 -23.44 7.67
C PRO A 17 -12.39 -23.30 6.35
N ASN A 18 -13.07 -23.36 5.20
CA ASN A 18 -12.48 -23.17 3.88
C ASN A 18 -12.73 -21.78 3.30
N SER A 19 -13.39 -20.88 4.05
CA SER A 19 -13.63 -19.51 3.61
C SER A 19 -12.37 -18.66 3.80
N ILE A 20 -11.98 -17.96 2.73
CA ILE A 20 -10.88 -17.00 2.75
C ILE A 20 -11.48 -15.61 2.98
N ARG A 21 -10.92 -14.85 3.91
CA ARG A 21 -11.41 -13.50 4.20
C ARG A 21 -10.95 -12.51 3.12
N ILE A 22 -11.83 -11.60 2.75
CA ILE A 22 -11.52 -10.56 1.76
C ILE A 22 -10.33 -9.71 2.21
N ALA A 23 -10.24 -9.38 3.51
CA ALA A 23 -9.12 -8.63 4.05
C ALA A 23 -7.75 -9.33 3.87
N GLU A 24 -7.70 -10.66 3.90
CA GLU A 24 -6.48 -11.42 3.60
C GLU A 24 -6.10 -11.28 2.12
N ILE A 25 -7.08 -11.40 1.23
CA ILE A 25 -6.86 -11.23 -0.22
C ILE A 25 -6.35 -9.81 -0.52
N VAL A 26 -6.96 -8.80 0.12
CA VAL A 26 -6.55 -7.39 0.01
C VAL A 26 -5.09 -7.21 0.43
N THR A 27 -4.73 -7.71 1.61
CA THR A 27 -3.38 -7.56 2.15
C THR A 27 -2.35 -8.25 1.26
N GLU A 28 -2.58 -9.51 0.89
CA GLU A 28 -1.69 -10.28 0.02
C GLU A 28 -1.52 -9.60 -1.34
N THR A 29 -2.63 -9.22 -1.99
CA THR A 29 -2.58 -8.63 -3.33
C THR A 29 -1.90 -7.26 -3.32
N ASN A 30 -2.12 -6.44 -2.28
CA ASN A 30 -1.41 -5.17 -2.14
C ASN A 30 0.09 -5.38 -1.92
N ALA A 31 0.49 -6.42 -1.18
CA ALA A 31 1.90 -6.80 -1.02
C ALA A 31 2.52 -7.24 -2.35
N ASP A 32 1.83 -8.08 -3.11
CA ASP A 32 2.26 -8.52 -4.44
C ASP A 32 2.42 -7.34 -5.40
N PHE A 33 1.50 -6.37 -5.36
CA PHE A 33 1.56 -5.18 -6.18
C PHE A 33 2.77 -4.29 -5.82
N GLY A 34 3.01 -4.08 -4.53
CA GLY A 34 4.21 -3.37 -4.04
C GLY A 34 5.50 -4.11 -4.43
N THR A 35 5.50 -5.44 -4.37
CA THR A 35 6.63 -6.26 -4.82
C THR A 35 6.89 -6.09 -6.31
N ALA A 36 5.85 -6.07 -7.15
CA ALA A 36 5.99 -5.84 -8.58
C ALA A 36 6.64 -4.48 -8.90
N ILE A 37 6.32 -3.42 -8.13
CA ILE A 37 7.01 -2.12 -8.24
C ILE A 37 8.49 -2.26 -7.87
N ASN A 38 8.80 -2.92 -6.76
CA ASN A 38 10.17 -3.12 -6.30
C ASN A 38 11.00 -3.97 -7.28
N ASP A 39 10.38 -4.95 -7.93
CA ASP A 39 11.02 -5.76 -8.98
C ASP A 39 11.41 -4.91 -10.20
N ILE A 40 10.57 -3.94 -10.58
CA ILE A 40 10.90 -2.97 -11.64
C ILE A 40 12.14 -2.15 -11.24
N VAL A 41 12.18 -1.61 -10.03
CA VAL A 41 13.35 -0.88 -9.52
C VAL A 41 14.61 -1.76 -9.55
N SER A 42 14.48 -2.99 -9.08
CA SER A 42 15.59 -3.96 -9.03
C SER A 42 16.10 -4.35 -10.41
N ALA A 43 15.25 -4.27 -11.44
CA ALA A 43 15.61 -4.54 -12.82
C ALA A 43 16.39 -3.38 -13.51
N HIS A 44 16.42 -2.19 -12.87
CA HIS A 44 17.09 -0.99 -13.37
C HIS A 44 18.19 -0.49 -12.43
N PRO A 45 19.24 -1.30 -12.15
CA PRO A 45 20.31 -0.94 -11.23
C PRO A 45 21.20 0.21 -11.75
N GLU A 46 21.07 0.57 -13.03
CA GLU A 46 21.76 1.71 -13.66
C GLU A 46 21.18 3.06 -13.24
N CYS A 47 19.91 3.09 -12.73
CA CYS A 47 19.26 4.33 -12.35
C CYS A 47 19.75 4.78 -10.96
N SER A 48 20.19 6.03 -10.87
CA SER A 48 20.64 6.66 -9.63
C SER A 48 19.46 7.17 -8.77
N GLU A 49 18.31 7.43 -9.40
CA GLU A 49 17.09 7.94 -8.80
C GLU A 49 15.86 7.20 -9.33
N THR A 50 14.84 7.08 -8.47
CA THR A 50 13.52 6.57 -8.83
C THR A 50 12.46 7.58 -8.41
N THR A 51 11.58 7.95 -9.33
CA THR A 51 10.40 8.78 -9.04
C THR A 51 9.14 7.95 -9.15
N MET A 52 8.17 8.26 -8.28
CA MET A 52 6.88 7.58 -8.23
C MET A 52 5.75 8.57 -8.51
N GLU A 53 4.89 8.25 -9.47
CA GLU A 53 3.68 9.00 -9.76
C GLU A 53 2.45 8.10 -9.56
N TYR A 54 1.45 8.61 -8.83
CA TYR A 54 0.18 7.92 -8.60
C TYR A 54 -0.92 8.70 -9.33
N ASP A 55 -1.36 8.19 -10.48
CA ASP A 55 -2.48 8.73 -11.26
C ASP A 55 -3.81 8.20 -10.71
N TYR A 56 -4.16 8.71 -9.52
CA TYR A 56 -5.39 8.46 -8.79
C TYR A 56 -6.00 9.78 -8.33
N GLU A 57 -7.22 9.76 -7.82
CA GLU A 57 -7.80 10.93 -7.15
C GLU A 57 -6.97 11.30 -5.90
N ASP A 58 -7.05 12.56 -5.49
CA ASP A 58 -6.23 13.16 -4.42
C ASP A 58 -6.04 12.24 -3.21
N GLY A 59 -4.78 11.88 -2.93
CA GLY A 59 -4.40 11.07 -1.77
C GLY A 59 -4.78 9.60 -1.85
N GLN A 60 -5.24 9.12 -3.00
CA GLN A 60 -5.59 7.72 -3.21
C GLN A 60 -4.42 6.93 -3.84
N THR A 61 -4.50 5.60 -3.66
CA THR A 61 -3.63 4.62 -4.31
C THR A 61 -4.48 3.42 -4.72
N TRP A 62 -3.87 2.40 -5.31
CA TRP A 62 -4.55 1.13 -5.60
C TRP A 62 -5.33 0.56 -4.40
N ALA A 63 -4.86 0.81 -3.16
CA ALA A 63 -5.54 0.34 -1.95
C ALA A 63 -6.91 0.98 -1.71
N SER A 64 -7.14 2.17 -2.24
CA SER A 64 -8.42 2.87 -2.11
C SER A 64 -9.51 2.35 -3.07
N TYR A 65 -9.11 1.57 -4.09
CA TYR A 65 -9.98 1.08 -5.17
C TYR A 65 -10.53 -0.34 -4.91
N TRP A 66 -10.31 -0.90 -3.74
CA TRP A 66 -10.83 -2.23 -3.41
C TRP A 66 -12.37 -2.34 -3.45
N PRO A 67 -13.17 -1.33 -3.05
CA PRO A 67 -14.61 -1.35 -3.26
C PRO A 67 -14.98 -1.53 -4.74
N GLU A 68 -14.28 -0.86 -5.65
CA GLU A 68 -14.46 -0.93 -7.10
C GLU A 68 -14.09 -2.34 -7.62
N VAL A 69 -12.98 -2.90 -7.18
CA VAL A 69 -12.56 -4.27 -7.52
C VAL A 69 -13.61 -5.29 -7.11
N LEU A 70 -14.09 -5.20 -5.86
CA LEU A 70 -15.10 -6.12 -5.33
C LEU A 70 -16.45 -5.97 -6.04
N ALA A 71 -16.86 -4.75 -6.37
CA ALA A 71 -18.09 -4.51 -7.10
C ALA A 71 -18.05 -5.09 -8.51
N VAL A 72 -16.94 -4.89 -9.24
CA VAL A 72 -16.73 -5.46 -10.58
C VAL A 72 -16.71 -7.00 -10.50
N PHE A 73 -15.97 -7.57 -9.55
CA PHE A 73 -15.92 -9.01 -9.33
C PHE A 73 -17.31 -9.59 -9.05
N ALA A 74 -18.10 -8.95 -8.17
CA ALA A 74 -19.44 -9.41 -7.82
C ALA A 74 -20.38 -9.43 -9.03
N VAL A 75 -20.37 -8.38 -9.83
CA VAL A 75 -21.19 -8.29 -11.04
C VAL A 75 -20.75 -9.27 -12.10
N GLN A 76 -19.44 -9.39 -12.35
CA GLN A 76 -18.88 -10.32 -13.34
C GLN A 76 -19.26 -11.77 -13.07
N ASN A 77 -19.31 -12.17 -11.81
CA ASN A 77 -19.58 -13.54 -11.42
C ASN A 77 -21.06 -13.82 -11.09
N ASN A 78 -21.98 -12.89 -11.44
CA ASN A 78 -23.43 -13.00 -11.22
C ASN A 78 -23.81 -13.41 -9.78
N LEU A 79 -23.05 -12.96 -8.83
CA LEU A 79 -23.23 -13.36 -7.45
C LEU A 79 -24.54 -12.82 -6.84
N ASN A 80 -25.35 -12.08 -7.61
CA ASN A 80 -26.58 -11.39 -7.18
C ASN A 80 -27.83 -12.28 -7.20
N ASN A 81 -27.76 -13.53 -7.68
CA ASN A 81 -28.98 -14.21 -8.12
C ASN A 81 -29.60 -15.21 -7.14
N ASP A 82 -28.91 -15.75 -6.13
CA ASP A 82 -29.44 -16.91 -5.41
C ASP A 82 -29.65 -16.74 -3.89
N GLY A 83 -29.30 -15.59 -3.28
CA GLY A 83 -29.53 -15.40 -1.83
C GLY A 83 -28.70 -16.35 -0.94
N ASP A 84 -27.85 -17.17 -1.54
CA ASP A 84 -26.95 -18.07 -0.82
C ASP A 84 -25.68 -17.29 -0.38
N VAL A 85 -25.23 -17.59 0.82
CA VAL A 85 -23.96 -17.08 1.33
C VAL A 85 -22.83 -17.60 0.45
N VAL A 86 -22.11 -16.71 -0.22
CA VAL A 86 -21.01 -17.09 -1.10
C VAL A 86 -19.73 -17.28 -0.29
N VAL A 87 -19.26 -18.49 -0.20
CA VAL A 87 -17.95 -18.83 0.35
C VAL A 87 -16.87 -18.39 -0.65
N ILE A 88 -15.90 -17.60 -0.21
CA ILE A 88 -14.72 -17.24 -0.99
C ILE A 88 -13.71 -18.36 -0.84
N ASP A 89 -13.56 -19.14 -1.87
CA ASP A 89 -12.57 -20.21 -2.02
C ASP A 89 -11.35 -19.72 -2.84
N GLU A 90 -10.33 -20.55 -2.99
CA GLU A 90 -9.14 -20.26 -3.79
C GLU A 90 -9.44 -19.86 -5.24
N GLY A 91 -10.50 -20.39 -5.82
CA GLY A 91 -10.93 -20.04 -7.18
C GLY A 91 -11.44 -18.60 -7.26
N LYS A 92 -12.29 -18.23 -6.31
CA LYS A 92 -12.82 -16.85 -6.22
C LYS A 92 -11.76 -15.84 -5.77
N LYS A 93 -10.85 -16.24 -4.87
CA LYS A 93 -9.66 -15.46 -4.51
C LYS A 93 -8.91 -15.02 -5.77
N ARG A 94 -8.57 -15.98 -6.64
CA ARG A 94 -7.86 -15.68 -7.91
C ARG A 94 -8.66 -14.73 -8.81
N LEU A 95 -9.97 -14.90 -8.92
CA LEU A 95 -10.81 -14.01 -9.72
C LEU A 95 -10.84 -12.57 -9.15
N ILE A 96 -10.83 -12.42 -7.84
CA ILE A 96 -10.70 -11.10 -7.17
C ILE A 96 -9.34 -10.49 -7.49
N GLN A 97 -8.26 -11.25 -7.35
CA GLN A 97 -6.90 -10.82 -7.69
C GLN A 97 -6.78 -10.46 -9.18
N ASP A 98 -7.31 -11.29 -10.08
CA ASP A 98 -7.33 -11.01 -11.52
C ASP A 98 -8.08 -9.71 -11.85
N THR A 99 -9.19 -9.45 -11.14
CA THR A 99 -9.96 -8.20 -11.30
C THR A 99 -9.14 -6.99 -10.83
N PHE A 100 -8.43 -7.12 -9.70
CA PHE A 100 -7.52 -6.10 -9.20
C PHE A 100 -6.43 -5.78 -10.24
N TRP A 101 -5.73 -6.80 -10.75
CA TRP A 101 -4.68 -6.63 -11.76
C TRP A 101 -5.20 -6.12 -13.11
N ALA A 102 -6.45 -6.41 -13.47
CA ALA A 102 -7.08 -5.84 -14.66
C ALA A 102 -7.40 -4.34 -14.51
N MET A 103 -7.66 -3.90 -13.29
CA MET A 103 -7.97 -2.50 -12.96
C MET A 103 -6.72 -1.63 -12.89
N HIS A 104 -5.60 -2.15 -12.37
CA HIS A 104 -4.40 -1.36 -12.10
C HIS A 104 -3.31 -1.61 -13.13
N GLU A 105 -2.52 -0.58 -13.38
CA GLU A 105 -1.41 -0.62 -14.33
C GLU A 105 -0.17 0.02 -13.71
N ILE A 106 0.98 -0.63 -13.89
CA ILE A 106 2.29 -0.09 -13.54
C ILE A 106 3.04 0.13 -14.85
N SER A 107 3.50 1.34 -15.08
CA SER A 107 4.38 1.67 -16.20
C SER A 107 5.71 2.21 -15.70
N ALA A 108 6.78 1.98 -16.45
CA ALA A 108 8.11 2.45 -16.11
C ALA A 108 8.82 2.99 -17.33
N GLU A 109 9.52 4.11 -17.17
CA GLU A 109 10.32 4.75 -18.19
C GLU A 109 11.65 5.19 -17.59
N VAL A 110 12.76 4.98 -18.33
CA VAL A 110 14.09 5.44 -17.91
C VAL A 110 14.42 6.71 -18.68
N GLU A 111 14.65 7.79 -17.94
CA GLU A 111 15.14 9.07 -18.48
C GLU A 111 16.67 9.13 -18.39
N GLU A 112 17.32 9.48 -19.47
CA GLU A 112 18.75 9.78 -19.53
C GLU A 112 18.95 11.30 -19.34
N VAL A 113 19.62 11.69 -18.25
CA VAL A 113 19.87 13.10 -17.92
C VAL A 113 21.37 13.36 -17.92
N THR A 114 21.78 14.42 -18.59
CA THR A 114 23.17 14.90 -18.53
C THR A 114 23.28 15.96 -17.44
N ALA A 115 23.93 15.63 -16.34
CA ALA A 115 24.18 16.52 -15.24
C ALA A 115 25.67 16.93 -15.17
N THR A 116 25.94 18.20 -14.93
CA THR A 116 27.29 18.64 -14.62
C THR A 116 27.37 18.78 -13.09
N PRO A 117 28.21 17.96 -12.41
CA PRO A 117 28.36 18.05 -10.97
C PRO A 117 28.76 19.46 -10.51
N GLU A 118 28.39 19.83 -9.28
CA GLU A 118 28.84 21.11 -8.73
C GLU A 118 30.36 21.11 -8.56
N PRO A 119 31.05 22.21 -8.96
CA PRO A 119 32.48 22.33 -8.78
C PRO A 119 32.89 22.16 -7.32
N THR A 120 33.95 21.40 -7.09
CA THR A 120 34.59 21.23 -5.77
C THR A 120 35.98 21.85 -5.78
N GLU A 121 36.62 22.00 -4.58
CA GLU A 121 37.99 22.50 -4.50
C GLU A 121 38.98 21.58 -5.22
N ASP A 122 38.71 20.28 -5.27
CA ASP A 122 39.55 19.27 -5.90
C ASP A 122 39.24 19.11 -7.41
N GLU A 123 38.03 19.45 -7.83
CA GLU A 123 37.56 19.35 -9.22
C GLU A 123 36.76 20.60 -9.61
N PRO A 124 37.46 21.69 -9.97
CA PRO A 124 36.83 23.01 -10.22
C PRO A 124 36.07 23.09 -11.57
N ASP A 125 36.26 22.14 -12.49
CA ASP A 125 35.59 22.05 -13.78
C ASP A 125 35.22 20.60 -14.10
N PRO A 126 34.17 20.07 -13.37
CA PRO A 126 33.77 18.68 -13.54
C PRO A 126 33.17 18.45 -14.92
N GLU A 127 33.51 17.30 -15.55
CA GLU A 127 32.93 16.89 -16.82
C GLU A 127 31.45 16.48 -16.63
N PRO A 128 30.56 16.76 -17.60
CA PRO A 128 29.19 16.28 -17.56
C PRO A 128 29.13 14.76 -17.45
N ALA A 129 28.35 14.27 -16.47
CA ALA A 129 28.07 12.85 -16.29
C ALA A 129 26.66 12.51 -16.78
N THR A 130 26.50 11.33 -17.34
CA THR A 130 25.18 10.80 -17.68
C THR A 130 24.62 10.09 -16.46
N GLU A 131 23.44 10.50 -16.03
CA GLU A 131 22.64 9.87 -14.98
C GLU A 131 21.37 9.30 -15.58
N TYR A 132 20.85 8.25 -14.97
CA TYR A 132 19.60 7.61 -15.35
C TYR A 132 18.60 7.73 -14.20
N ILE A 133 17.39 8.18 -14.52
CA ILE A 133 16.28 8.32 -13.58
C ILE A 133 15.18 7.35 -14.01
N LEU A 134 14.70 6.54 -13.07
CA LEU A 134 13.58 5.64 -13.30
C LEU A 134 12.27 6.34 -12.89
N HIS A 135 11.37 6.56 -13.85
CA HIS A 135 10.04 7.08 -13.61
C HIS A 135 9.05 5.92 -13.59
N ILE A 136 8.37 5.71 -12.46
CA ILE A 136 7.33 4.70 -12.33
C ILE A 136 6.00 5.41 -12.15
N ALA A 137 5.04 5.13 -13.02
CA ALA A 137 3.67 5.62 -12.89
C ALA A 137 2.73 4.45 -12.59
N VAL A 138 1.88 4.65 -11.59
CA VAL A 138 0.85 3.70 -11.15
C VAL A 138 -0.50 4.34 -11.35
N SER A 139 -1.38 3.67 -12.11
CA SER A 139 -2.69 4.21 -12.48
C SER A 139 -3.80 3.16 -12.37
N SER A 140 -5.05 3.61 -12.45
CA SER A 140 -6.20 2.71 -12.51
C SER A 140 -7.10 2.99 -13.71
N LYS A 141 -7.74 1.93 -14.19
CA LYS A 141 -8.86 2.03 -15.12
C LYS A 141 -10.16 2.28 -14.34
N SER A 142 -11.06 3.07 -14.91
CA SER A 142 -12.38 3.27 -14.31
C SER A 142 -13.20 1.98 -14.29
N VAL A 143 -14.18 1.90 -13.40
CA VAL A 143 -15.13 0.77 -13.36
C VAL A 143 -15.90 0.61 -14.66
N ASP A 144 -16.20 1.71 -15.37
CA ASP A 144 -16.87 1.67 -16.68
C ASP A 144 -15.94 1.09 -17.75
N ALA A 145 -14.64 1.38 -17.71
CA ALA A 145 -13.67 0.77 -18.62
C ALA A 145 -13.59 -0.76 -18.40
N LEU A 146 -13.65 -1.24 -17.15
CA LEU A 146 -13.73 -2.67 -16.87
C LEU A 146 -15.07 -3.26 -17.28
N ALA A 147 -16.17 -2.54 -17.08
CA ALA A 147 -17.50 -2.96 -17.54
C ALA A 147 -17.55 -3.09 -19.06
N ASP A 148 -16.83 -2.24 -19.82
CA ASP A 148 -16.63 -2.39 -21.26
C ASP A 148 -15.78 -3.62 -21.60
N LEU A 149 -14.65 -3.80 -20.92
CA LEU A 149 -13.74 -4.94 -21.10
C LEU A 149 -14.48 -6.27 -20.90
N TYR A 150 -15.28 -6.37 -19.84
CA TYR A 150 -16.04 -7.56 -19.50
C TYR A 150 -17.41 -7.63 -20.20
N ARG A 151 -17.75 -6.63 -21.04
CA ARG A 151 -18.99 -6.55 -21.83
C ARG A 151 -20.25 -6.64 -20.96
N PHE A 152 -20.29 -5.88 -19.88
CA PHE A 152 -21.44 -5.83 -19.00
C PHE A 152 -22.67 -5.32 -19.72
N THR A 153 -23.81 -5.96 -19.49
CA THR A 153 -25.12 -5.47 -19.91
C THR A 153 -25.50 -4.19 -19.14
N GLN A 154 -26.53 -3.48 -19.60
CA GLN A 154 -27.02 -2.30 -18.90
C GLN A 154 -27.47 -2.63 -17.46
N ASP A 155 -28.20 -3.74 -17.28
CA ASP A 155 -28.63 -4.18 -15.95
C ASP A 155 -27.44 -4.44 -15.01
N GLN A 156 -26.35 -5.03 -15.53
CA GLN A 156 -25.12 -5.25 -14.78
C GLN A 156 -24.40 -3.95 -14.42
N ARG A 157 -24.41 -2.95 -15.32
CA ARG A 157 -23.85 -1.61 -15.02
C ARG A 157 -24.67 -0.89 -13.96
N ASP A 158 -25.99 -0.99 -14.02
CA ASP A 158 -26.89 -0.39 -13.03
C ASP A 158 -26.61 -1.01 -11.63
N ILE A 159 -26.40 -2.32 -11.55
CA ILE A 159 -25.99 -3.01 -10.31
C ILE A 159 -24.61 -2.56 -9.83
N LEU A 160 -23.63 -2.44 -10.74
CA LEU A 160 -22.29 -1.97 -10.44
C LEU A 160 -22.32 -0.59 -9.78
N HIS A 161 -23.01 0.36 -10.41
CA HIS A 161 -23.16 1.72 -9.87
C HIS A 161 -23.95 1.74 -8.55
N GLN A 162 -24.93 0.85 -8.38
CA GLN A 162 -25.64 0.72 -7.10
C GLN A 162 -24.72 0.23 -5.98
N LEU A 163 -23.84 -0.75 -6.25
CA LEU A 163 -22.85 -1.26 -5.28
C LEU A 163 -21.85 -0.17 -4.86
N LEU A 164 -21.53 0.74 -5.76
CA LEU A 164 -20.58 1.85 -5.53
C LEU A 164 -21.26 3.14 -5.09
N SER A 165 -22.58 3.12 -4.82
CA SER A 165 -23.29 4.28 -4.28
C SER A 165 -22.76 4.69 -2.90
N GLU A 166 -22.98 5.95 -2.50
CA GLU A 166 -22.61 6.46 -1.18
C GLU A 166 -23.17 5.62 -0.01
N GLU A 167 -24.32 4.95 -0.24
CA GLU A 167 -24.96 4.09 0.77
C GLU A 167 -24.24 2.74 0.90
N MET A 168 -23.78 2.14 -0.19
CA MET A 168 -23.27 0.76 -0.24
C MET A 168 -21.75 0.67 -0.17
N ARG A 169 -21.02 1.64 -0.75
CA ARG A 169 -19.56 1.67 -0.81
C ARG A 169 -18.88 1.53 0.56
N PRO A 170 -19.35 2.16 1.67
CA PRO A 170 -18.77 1.96 2.99
C PRO A 170 -18.79 0.51 3.47
N SER A 171 -19.82 -0.26 3.09
CA SER A 171 -19.90 -1.68 3.45
C SER A 171 -18.87 -2.52 2.68
N LEU A 172 -18.60 -2.21 1.41
CA LEU A 172 -17.53 -2.83 0.65
C LEU A 172 -16.16 -2.51 1.26
N LEU A 173 -15.95 -1.25 1.64
CA LEU A 173 -14.72 -0.81 2.27
C LEU A 173 -14.48 -1.52 3.62
N ALA A 174 -15.54 -1.73 4.41
CA ALA A 174 -15.45 -2.44 5.69
C ALA A 174 -14.97 -3.89 5.54
N LEU A 175 -15.30 -4.56 4.43
CA LEU A 175 -14.80 -5.91 4.12
C LEU A 175 -13.29 -5.92 3.85
N CYS A 176 -12.74 -4.83 3.31
CA CYS A 176 -11.33 -4.71 2.98
C CYS A 176 -10.46 -4.41 4.20
N GLY A 177 -11.01 -3.73 5.22
CA GLY A 177 -10.30 -3.25 6.42
C GLY A 177 -10.48 -4.07 7.68
N GLY A 178 -11.30 -5.14 7.65
CA GLY A 178 -11.68 -5.92 8.83
C GLY A 178 -10.66 -6.99 9.25
N ILE A 179 -9.75 -6.64 10.13
CA ILE A 179 -9.18 -7.48 11.21
C ILE A 179 -8.32 -8.70 10.87
N ALA A 180 -7.18 -8.71 11.58
CA ALA A 180 -6.30 -9.80 11.96
C ALA A 180 -5.41 -10.38 10.88
N VAL A 181 -4.17 -10.00 11.06
CA VAL A 181 -2.99 -10.73 10.60
C VAL A 181 -3.18 -12.22 10.88
N THR A 182 -3.30 -12.99 9.81
CA THR A 182 -2.95 -14.38 9.83
C THR A 182 -1.75 -14.50 8.91
N ASP A 183 -0.58 -14.72 9.29
CA ASP A 183 0.65 -15.02 8.57
C ASP A 183 1.64 -13.89 8.25
N GLY A 184 1.52 -12.69 8.88
CA GLY A 184 2.69 -11.81 9.00
C GLY A 184 3.25 -11.19 7.73
N VAL A 185 2.51 -11.16 6.63
CA VAL A 185 2.96 -10.47 5.42
C VAL A 185 2.58 -9.00 5.50
N LEU A 186 3.59 -8.15 5.66
CA LEU A 186 3.44 -6.69 5.59
C LEU A 186 3.76 -6.20 4.18
N CYS A 187 2.96 -5.26 3.68
CA CYS A 187 3.32 -4.51 2.48
C CYS A 187 4.55 -3.66 2.74
N TRP A 188 5.39 -3.49 1.71
CA TRP A 188 6.50 -2.55 1.78
C TRP A 188 5.96 -1.11 1.86
N PRO A 189 6.37 -0.30 2.86
CA PRO A 189 5.77 1.02 3.10
C PRO A 189 6.22 2.11 2.12
N LEU A 190 7.31 1.90 1.37
CA LEU A 190 7.85 2.83 0.38
C LEU A 190 8.16 2.09 -0.94
N PRO A 191 7.15 1.69 -1.73
CA PRO A 191 7.38 1.10 -3.04
C PRO A 191 8.30 1.97 -3.90
N GLY A 192 9.24 1.35 -4.61
CA GLY A 192 10.25 2.07 -5.39
C GLY A 192 11.52 2.46 -4.61
N HIS A 193 11.53 2.39 -3.29
CA HIS A 193 12.67 2.75 -2.43
C HIS A 193 13.04 1.56 -1.55
N THR A 194 14.05 0.78 -1.95
CA THR A 194 14.45 -0.48 -1.28
C THR A 194 15.80 -0.41 -0.56
N TYR A 195 16.55 0.68 -0.76
CA TYR A 195 17.82 0.90 -0.05
C TYR A 195 17.58 1.15 1.45
N ILE A 196 18.39 0.54 2.30
CA ILE A 196 18.34 0.69 3.75
C ILE A 196 19.61 1.40 4.22
N SER A 197 19.43 2.54 4.90
CA SER A 197 20.56 3.30 5.46
C SER A 197 20.93 2.91 6.88
N CYS A 198 19.99 2.36 7.66
CA CYS A 198 20.22 1.83 9.00
C CYS A 198 19.27 0.66 9.26
N HIS A 199 19.83 -0.52 9.62
CA HIS A 199 19.05 -1.70 9.92
C HIS A 199 18.63 -1.76 11.38
N PHE A 200 17.56 -2.53 11.64
CA PHE A 200 17.14 -2.85 13.00
C PHE A 200 18.30 -3.43 13.82
N GLY A 201 18.50 -2.90 15.02
CA GLY A 201 19.54 -3.35 15.96
C GLY A 201 20.93 -2.76 15.74
N GLU A 202 21.18 -2.04 14.66
CA GLU A 202 22.46 -1.37 14.38
C GLU A 202 22.68 -0.14 15.28
N VAL A 203 23.83 0.50 15.12
CA VAL A 203 24.13 1.81 15.71
C VAL A 203 23.59 2.87 14.77
N ASP A 204 22.71 3.74 15.29
CA ASP A 204 22.12 4.82 14.51
C ASP A 204 23.11 5.96 14.18
N ALA A 205 22.68 6.92 13.38
CA ALA A 205 23.49 8.08 12.97
C ALA A 205 23.92 8.98 14.15
N PHE A 206 23.27 8.84 15.32
CA PHE A 206 23.59 9.58 16.55
C PHE A 206 24.52 8.81 17.49
N GLY A 207 24.92 7.57 17.11
CA GLY A 207 25.78 6.70 17.92
C GLY A 207 25.03 5.87 18.96
N ASN A 208 23.71 5.81 18.94
CA ASN A 208 22.92 4.98 19.83
C ASN A 208 22.87 3.54 19.32
N ALA A 209 23.20 2.58 20.17
CA ALA A 209 23.10 1.16 19.83
C ALA A 209 21.66 0.66 19.93
N GLY A 210 21.31 -0.30 19.07
CA GLY A 210 20.02 -0.97 19.11
C GLY A 210 18.92 -0.16 18.41
N HIS A 211 19.19 0.26 17.16
CA HIS A 211 18.22 0.95 16.32
C HIS A 211 16.86 0.23 16.33
N ARG A 212 15.79 0.98 16.56
CA ARG A 212 14.47 0.43 16.92
C ARG A 212 13.64 -0.01 15.73
N GLY A 213 14.04 0.38 14.51
CA GLY A 213 13.34 0.12 13.28
C GLY A 213 14.30 -0.07 12.11
N THR A 214 13.84 0.22 10.92
CA THR A 214 14.61 0.23 9.69
C THR A 214 14.45 1.59 9.04
N ASP A 215 15.57 2.22 8.63
CA ASP A 215 15.56 3.53 7.98
C ASP A 215 15.66 3.37 6.47
N ILE A 216 14.68 3.91 5.76
CA ILE A 216 14.51 3.80 4.32
C ILE A 216 14.60 5.21 3.72
N PRO A 217 15.74 5.61 3.14
CA PRO A 217 15.89 6.91 2.49
C PRO A 217 14.97 7.04 1.27
N ALA A 218 14.32 8.20 1.16
CA ALA A 218 13.53 8.59 -0.01
C ALA A 218 13.43 10.12 -0.06
N PRO A 219 13.16 10.72 -1.23
CA PRO A 219 12.95 12.16 -1.34
C PRO A 219 11.84 12.67 -0.42
N GLU A 220 11.96 13.91 0.05
CA GLU A 220 10.90 14.55 0.83
C GLU A 220 9.60 14.59 0.03
N GLY A 221 8.48 14.29 0.71
CA GLY A 221 7.17 14.26 0.06
C GLY A 221 6.83 12.92 -0.61
N THR A 222 7.75 11.93 -0.63
CA THR A 222 7.42 10.57 -1.08
C THR A 222 6.27 10.00 -0.24
N PRO A 223 5.18 9.49 -0.86
CA PRO A 223 4.08 8.88 -0.11
C PRO A 223 4.52 7.67 0.72
N ILE A 224 4.10 7.64 1.98
CA ILE A 224 4.29 6.51 2.89
C ILE A 224 2.97 5.74 2.98
N LEU A 225 3.05 4.44 2.73
CA LEU A 225 1.89 3.56 2.71
C LEU A 225 1.78 2.77 4.02
N ALA A 226 0.54 2.50 4.46
CA ALA A 226 0.29 1.59 5.56
C ALA A 226 0.76 0.18 5.19
N ALA A 227 1.70 -0.38 5.92
CA ALA A 227 2.22 -1.73 5.67
C ALA A 227 1.17 -2.81 5.91
N HIS A 228 0.13 -2.51 6.67
CA HIS A 228 -0.99 -3.40 6.96
C HIS A 228 -2.24 -2.58 7.30
N SER A 229 -3.43 -3.15 7.06
CA SER A 229 -4.69 -2.57 7.52
C SER A 229 -4.72 -2.45 9.04
N GLY A 230 -5.41 -1.45 9.56
CA GLY A 230 -5.50 -1.23 11.01
C GLY A 230 -6.23 0.04 11.40
N THR A 231 -6.11 0.39 12.67
CA THR A 231 -6.65 1.64 13.22
C THR A 231 -5.51 2.55 13.65
N VAL A 232 -5.59 3.82 13.31
CA VAL A 232 -4.60 4.83 13.70
C VAL A 232 -4.70 5.07 15.22
N LEU A 233 -3.66 4.68 15.97
CA LEU A 233 -3.56 4.97 17.40
C LEU A 233 -3.02 6.38 17.66
N VAL A 234 -2.02 6.78 16.88
CA VAL A 234 -1.35 8.07 16.99
C VAL A 234 -1.12 8.64 15.59
N SER A 235 -1.47 9.91 15.40
CA SER A 235 -1.07 10.72 14.26
C SER A 235 -0.70 12.11 14.78
N GLY A 236 0.56 12.51 14.63
CA GLY A 236 1.03 13.81 15.10
C GLY A 236 2.48 13.82 15.59
N TRP A 237 2.83 14.90 16.29
CA TRP A 237 4.20 15.20 16.71
C TRP A 237 4.67 14.39 17.93
N ASN A 238 5.94 14.00 17.89
CA ASN A 238 6.73 13.48 19.00
C ASN A 238 8.15 14.04 18.89
N ASP A 239 8.78 14.40 20.00
CA ASP A 239 10.08 15.09 19.95
C ASP A 239 11.18 14.26 19.25
N SER A 240 11.22 12.94 19.46
CA SER A 240 12.19 12.05 18.81
C SER A 240 11.73 11.60 17.42
N TYR A 241 10.50 11.12 17.28
CA TYR A 241 9.97 10.60 16.01
C TYR A 241 9.53 11.67 15.01
N GLY A 242 9.45 12.96 15.42
CA GLY A 242 8.86 14.00 14.60
C GLY A 242 7.37 13.76 14.36
N ASN A 243 6.87 14.11 13.17
CA ASN A 243 5.55 13.71 12.74
C ASN A 243 5.54 12.19 12.50
N GLN A 244 4.58 11.51 13.11
CA GLN A 244 4.50 10.06 13.09
C GLN A 244 3.07 9.56 12.96
N VAL A 245 2.95 8.34 12.47
CA VAL A 245 1.74 7.52 12.55
C VAL A 245 2.08 6.21 13.26
N LEU A 246 1.23 5.79 14.20
CA LEU A 246 1.25 4.48 14.85
C LEU A 246 -0.08 3.79 14.56
N LEU A 247 -0.03 2.60 13.99
CA LEU A 247 -1.21 1.77 13.71
C LEU A 247 -1.32 0.63 14.71
N ASP A 248 -2.54 0.32 15.15
CA ASP A 248 -2.91 -0.99 15.70
C ASP A 248 -3.38 -1.85 14.52
N ASN A 249 -2.60 -2.85 14.20
CA ASN A 249 -2.88 -3.76 13.08
C ASN A 249 -3.62 -5.04 13.54
N GLY A 250 -4.05 -5.08 14.80
CA GLY A 250 -4.74 -6.22 15.40
C GLY A 250 -3.81 -7.34 15.88
N ALA A 251 -4.35 -8.32 16.60
CA ALA A 251 -3.63 -9.48 17.13
C ALA A 251 -2.30 -9.15 17.88
N GLY A 252 -2.20 -7.94 18.46
CA GLY A 252 -0.99 -7.44 19.12
C GLY A 252 0.09 -6.93 18.18
N LEU A 253 -0.13 -6.93 16.86
CA LEU A 253 0.74 -6.29 15.89
C LEU A 253 0.49 -4.78 15.88
N SER A 254 1.57 -4.00 15.81
CA SER A 254 1.52 -2.57 15.55
C SER A 254 2.70 -2.12 14.69
N THR A 255 2.46 -1.09 13.86
CA THR A 255 3.47 -0.51 12.97
C THR A 255 3.59 0.97 13.20
N ARG A 256 4.82 1.50 13.22
CA ARG A 256 5.11 2.93 13.38
C ARG A 256 5.87 3.44 12.17
N TYR A 257 5.50 4.64 11.77
CA TYR A 257 6.07 5.39 10.65
C TYR A 257 6.45 6.78 11.17
N ALA A 258 7.72 7.16 11.06
CA ALA A 258 8.23 8.38 11.69
C ALA A 258 9.03 9.26 10.73
N HIS A 259 9.46 10.42 11.22
CA HIS A 259 10.20 11.48 10.53
C HIS A 259 9.45 12.08 9.34
N MET A 260 8.12 11.95 9.31
CA MET A 260 7.27 12.48 8.23
C MET A 260 7.35 13.99 8.14
N THR A 261 7.22 14.54 6.92
CA THR A 261 6.97 15.99 6.76
C THR A 261 5.55 16.33 7.21
N GLN A 262 4.57 15.45 6.90
CA GLN A 262 3.19 15.58 7.37
C GLN A 262 2.50 14.21 7.42
N THR A 263 1.49 14.06 8.27
CA THR A 263 0.58 12.91 8.31
C THR A 263 -0.61 13.17 7.39
N ALA A 264 -1.16 12.10 6.79
CA ALA A 264 -2.34 12.15 5.91
C ALA A 264 -3.59 11.53 6.54
N VAL A 265 -3.49 11.03 7.78
CA VAL A 265 -4.56 10.35 8.52
C VAL A 265 -4.68 10.91 9.94
N THR A 266 -5.79 10.63 10.61
CA THR A 266 -6.07 11.10 11.98
C THR A 266 -6.27 9.93 12.95
N ALA A 267 -6.00 10.17 14.25
CA ALA A 267 -6.21 9.15 15.28
C ALA A 267 -7.68 8.68 15.34
N GLY A 268 -7.88 7.38 15.42
CA GLY A 268 -9.17 6.71 15.35
C GLY A 268 -9.63 6.33 13.95
N GLU A 269 -8.94 6.76 12.91
CA GLU A 269 -9.24 6.43 11.51
C GLU A 269 -8.86 4.97 11.21
N ALA A 270 -9.71 4.27 10.45
CA ALA A 270 -9.39 2.95 9.91
C ALA A 270 -8.66 3.12 8.57
N VAL A 271 -7.54 2.42 8.41
CA VAL A 271 -6.73 2.44 7.19
C VAL A 271 -6.61 1.04 6.60
N THR A 272 -6.50 0.98 5.28
CA THR A 272 -6.26 -0.26 4.53
C THR A 272 -4.76 -0.38 4.20
N ALA A 273 -4.23 -1.62 4.14
CA ALA A 273 -2.87 -1.87 3.66
C ALA A 273 -2.66 -1.23 2.27
N GLY A 274 -1.56 -0.50 2.09
CA GLY A 274 -1.27 0.26 0.87
C GLY A 274 -1.89 1.66 0.81
N GLN A 275 -2.73 2.08 1.78
CA GLN A 275 -3.26 3.45 1.85
C GLN A 275 -2.17 4.44 2.23
N ILE A 276 -2.16 5.65 1.62
CA ILE A 276 -1.27 6.74 2.04
C ILE A 276 -1.62 7.18 3.45
N ILE A 277 -0.63 7.19 4.34
CA ILE A 277 -0.77 7.61 5.75
C ILE A 277 0.07 8.84 6.09
N GLY A 278 0.95 9.27 5.21
CA GLY A 278 1.80 10.43 5.37
C GLY A 278 2.85 10.51 4.28
N TYR A 279 3.82 11.39 4.46
CA TYR A 279 4.84 11.67 3.46
C TYR A 279 6.22 11.77 4.12
N VAL A 280 7.23 11.23 3.42
CA VAL A 280 8.63 11.25 3.88
C VAL A 280 9.09 12.66 4.18
N GLY A 281 9.86 12.81 5.24
CA GLY A 281 10.50 14.07 5.65
C GLY A 281 11.75 13.79 6.49
N SER A 282 12.13 14.78 7.30
CA SER A 282 13.29 14.72 8.21
C SER A 282 12.96 15.41 9.54
N THR A 283 11.74 15.21 10.07
CA THR A 283 11.30 15.83 11.32
C THR A 283 11.72 15.03 12.55
N GLY A 284 11.85 15.68 13.72
CA GLY A 284 12.34 15.04 14.95
C GLY A 284 13.85 14.78 14.92
N ASP A 285 14.31 13.69 15.56
CA ASP A 285 15.73 13.29 15.60
C ASP A 285 16.10 12.57 14.29
N SER A 286 16.33 13.33 13.22
CA SER A 286 16.64 12.84 11.87
C SER A 286 17.81 13.62 11.27
N THR A 287 18.67 12.93 10.51
CA THR A 287 19.83 13.54 9.83
C THR A 287 19.61 13.77 8.33
N GLY A 288 18.48 13.36 7.78
CA GLY A 288 18.14 13.50 6.36
C GLY A 288 16.81 12.86 6.04
N ASN A 289 16.32 13.07 4.82
CA ASN A 289 15.02 12.54 4.41
C ASN A 289 14.98 11.01 4.37
N HIS A 290 14.17 10.41 5.21
CA HIS A 290 13.95 8.95 5.27
C HIS A 290 12.64 8.63 6.01
N LEU A 291 12.13 7.43 5.81
CA LEU A 291 11.14 6.81 6.67
C LEU A 291 11.85 5.97 7.73
N HIS A 292 11.60 6.23 9.01
CA HIS A 292 11.89 5.31 10.09
C HIS A 292 10.68 4.39 10.30
N PHE A 293 10.84 3.09 10.05
CA PHE A 293 9.77 2.10 10.10
C PHE A 293 10.01 1.07 11.22
N GLU A 294 9.07 0.99 12.19
CA GLU A 294 9.10 0.00 13.28
C GLU A 294 7.94 -1.00 13.13
N VAL A 295 8.19 -2.25 13.48
CA VAL A 295 7.18 -3.28 13.69
C VAL A 295 7.27 -3.81 15.11
N MET A 296 6.13 -3.96 15.77
CA MET A 296 6.04 -4.46 17.15
C MET A 296 4.99 -5.56 17.24
N GLN A 297 5.36 -6.67 17.90
CA GLN A 297 4.43 -7.74 18.26
C GLN A 297 4.29 -7.80 19.79
N ASN A 298 3.08 -7.57 20.29
CA ASN A 298 2.81 -7.50 21.73
C ASN A 298 3.74 -6.52 22.49
N GLY A 299 4.04 -5.37 21.84
CA GLY A 299 4.93 -4.34 22.37
C GLY A 299 6.44 -4.64 22.26
N VAL A 300 6.82 -5.81 21.75
CA VAL A 300 8.22 -6.16 21.48
C VAL A 300 8.57 -5.79 20.04
N ARG A 301 9.63 -4.98 19.88
CA ARG A 301 10.14 -4.59 18.56
C ARG A 301 10.76 -5.77 17.84
N MET A 302 10.46 -5.88 16.57
CA MET A 302 10.93 -6.92 15.67
C MET A 302 11.67 -6.29 14.49
N ASN A 303 12.54 -7.07 13.84
CA ASN A 303 13.16 -6.63 12.61
C ASN A 303 12.11 -6.53 11.48
N PRO A 304 11.81 -5.33 10.98
CA PRO A 304 10.79 -5.16 9.94
C PRO A 304 11.06 -5.99 8.68
N LEU A 305 12.34 -6.13 8.30
CA LEU A 305 12.72 -6.83 7.07
C LEU A 305 12.41 -8.34 7.10
N GLU A 306 12.37 -8.95 8.30
CA GLU A 306 11.99 -10.37 8.44
C GLU A 306 10.48 -10.60 8.23
N LEU A 307 9.66 -9.54 8.38
CA LEU A 307 8.21 -9.62 8.29
C LEU A 307 7.68 -9.14 6.93
N VAL A 308 8.39 -8.22 6.27
CA VAL A 308 8.01 -7.67 4.96
C VAL A 308 8.51 -8.55 3.81
N PHE A 309 9.66 -9.21 3.98
CA PHE A 309 10.31 -10.05 2.96
C PHE A 309 10.31 -11.54 3.29
N ALA A 310 9.63 -11.97 4.36
CA ALA A 310 9.47 -13.40 4.64
C ALA A 310 8.53 -14.01 3.59
N GLN A 311 9.13 -14.63 2.60
CA GLN A 311 8.47 -15.53 1.66
C GLN A 311 8.41 -16.94 2.23
#